data_871f7133c9097d377ac53431845fc885
#
_entry.id   871f7133c9097d377ac53431845fc885
#
_cell.length_a   1.000
_cell.length_b   1.000
_cell.length_c   1.000
_cell.angle_alpha   90.00
_cell.angle_beta   90.00
_cell.angle_gamma   90.00
#
_symmetry.space_group_name_H-M   'P 1'
#
loop_
_entity.id
_entity.type
_entity.pdbx_description
1 polymer ?
#
loop_
_entity_poly.entity_id
_entity_poly.type
_entity_poly.pdbx_seq_one_letter_code
_entity_poly.pdbx_strand_id
1 'polypeptide(L)'
;RRPGRPAFVALGDNALRVELLQKLLAAGYKTPVYISSLAAVSPSAVLEPGCVVLPQAYVGAGAHLGAGCIVNGGAIVDHDSVLGRGAHVAPGGIVKAGAEVAPLAKVDSGEVIRSPWEQA
;
A
#
# COMPACT_ATOMS: atom_id res chain seq x y z
N ARG A 1 -27.02 3.34 -1.51
CA ARG A 1 -25.85 4.04 -2.02
C ARG A 1 -25.80 5.46 -1.48
N ARG A 2 -24.66 5.88 -1.00
CA ARG A 2 -24.52 7.21 -0.39
C ARG A 2 -23.20 7.86 -0.83
N PRO A 3 -23.19 8.53 -1.99
CA PRO A 3 -22.01 9.25 -2.46
C PRO A 3 -21.49 10.25 -1.41
N GLY A 4 -20.20 10.44 -1.32
CA GLY A 4 -19.54 11.30 -0.34
C GLY A 4 -19.24 10.61 0.98
N ARG A 5 -19.78 9.44 1.24
CA ARG A 5 -19.45 8.66 2.43
C ARG A 5 -18.14 7.91 2.25
N PRO A 6 -17.38 7.68 3.33
CA PRO A 6 -16.18 6.87 3.23
C PRO A 6 -16.50 5.40 2.93
N ALA A 7 -15.66 4.77 2.15
CA ALA A 7 -15.76 3.36 1.83
C ALA A 7 -14.37 2.73 1.75
N PHE A 8 -14.27 1.47 2.12
CA PHE A 8 -13.03 0.70 2.06
C PHE A 8 -13.24 -0.55 1.23
N VAL A 9 -12.20 -0.96 0.50
CA VAL A 9 -12.23 -2.18 -0.28
C VAL A 9 -11.30 -3.19 0.39
N ALA A 10 -11.88 -4.25 0.95
CA ALA A 10 -11.18 -5.22 1.78
C ALA A 10 -11.04 -6.57 1.07
N LEU A 11 -10.58 -6.57 -0.17
CA LEU A 11 -10.40 -7.77 -0.99
C LEU A 11 -8.92 -8.10 -1.16
N GLY A 12 -8.59 -9.40 -1.10
CA GLY A 12 -7.23 -9.86 -1.31
C GLY A 12 -6.79 -9.89 -2.77
N ASP A 13 -7.72 -9.96 -3.73
CA ASP A 13 -7.40 -9.92 -5.15
C ASP A 13 -7.03 -8.48 -5.54
N ASN A 14 -5.78 -8.26 -5.95
CA ASN A 14 -5.27 -6.92 -6.20
C ASN A 14 -5.98 -6.22 -7.36
N ALA A 15 -6.22 -6.93 -8.45
CA ALA A 15 -6.86 -6.34 -9.63
C ALA A 15 -8.32 -5.98 -9.33
N LEU A 16 -9.05 -6.89 -8.68
CA LEU A 16 -10.45 -6.65 -8.33
C LEU A 16 -10.57 -5.53 -7.30
N ARG A 17 -9.65 -5.47 -6.33
CA ARG A 17 -9.64 -4.39 -5.34
C ARG A 17 -9.49 -3.02 -6.00
N VAL A 18 -8.57 -2.88 -6.93
CA VAL A 18 -8.35 -1.61 -7.63
C VAL A 18 -9.57 -1.26 -8.50
N GLU A 19 -10.14 -2.23 -9.19
CA GLU A 19 -11.34 -2.01 -10.00
C GLU A 19 -12.50 -1.49 -9.16
N LEU A 20 -12.75 -2.11 -8.01
CA LEU A 20 -13.81 -1.68 -7.10
C LEU A 20 -13.52 -0.31 -6.49
N LEU A 21 -12.25 -0.04 -6.15
CA LEU A 21 -11.84 1.27 -5.67
C LEU A 21 -12.18 2.36 -6.69
N GLN A 22 -11.85 2.13 -7.96
CA GLN A 22 -12.15 3.09 -9.01
C GLN A 22 -13.64 3.29 -9.20
N LYS A 23 -14.44 2.23 -9.12
CA LYS A 23 -15.90 2.32 -9.20
C LYS A 23 -16.48 3.13 -8.05
N LEU A 24 -15.96 2.95 -6.84
CA LEU A 24 -16.42 3.73 -5.68
C LEU A 24 -16.09 5.20 -5.85
N LEU A 25 -14.88 5.53 -6.28
CA LEU A 25 -14.47 6.91 -6.53
C LEU A 25 -15.35 7.56 -7.60
N ALA A 26 -15.64 6.84 -8.69
CA ALA A 26 -16.50 7.34 -9.78
C ALA A 26 -17.93 7.54 -9.30
N ALA A 27 -18.39 6.77 -8.31
CA ALA A 27 -19.73 6.90 -7.73
C ALA A 27 -19.81 7.98 -6.64
N GLY A 28 -18.70 8.70 -6.37
CA GLY A 28 -18.67 9.79 -5.41
C GLY A 28 -18.35 9.38 -3.98
N TYR A 29 -18.00 8.13 -3.73
CA TYR A 29 -17.54 7.72 -2.41
C TYR A 29 -16.13 8.23 -2.14
N LYS A 30 -15.84 8.51 -0.88
CA LYS A 30 -14.48 8.77 -0.43
C LYS A 30 -13.81 7.44 -0.10
N THR A 31 -12.55 7.30 -0.49
CA THR A 31 -11.76 6.11 -0.19
C THR A 31 -10.53 6.56 0.59
N PRO A 32 -10.70 6.83 1.90
CA PRO A 32 -9.61 7.37 2.72
C PRO A 32 -8.50 6.32 2.89
N VAL A 33 -7.34 6.81 3.33
CA VAL A 33 -6.25 5.95 3.76
C VAL A 33 -6.56 5.46 5.17
N TYR A 34 -6.42 4.17 5.41
CA TYR A 34 -6.50 3.62 6.75
C TYR A 34 -5.08 3.32 7.25
N ILE A 35 -4.72 3.88 8.38
CA ILE A 35 -3.44 3.57 9.04
C ILE A 35 -3.74 3.11 10.46
N SER A 36 -3.34 1.88 10.77
CA SER A 36 -3.46 1.36 12.13
C SER A 36 -2.69 2.23 13.12
N SER A 37 -3.25 2.44 14.30
CA SER A 37 -2.54 3.15 15.36
C SER A 37 -1.28 2.42 15.84
N LEU A 38 -1.13 1.14 15.48
CA LEU A 38 0.03 0.33 15.80
C LEU A 38 1.03 0.23 14.65
N ALA A 39 0.81 0.98 13.58
CA ALA A 39 1.76 1.08 12.47
C ALA A 39 2.64 2.31 12.64
N ALA A 40 3.84 2.26 12.06
CA ALA A 40 4.73 3.41 12.02
C ALA A 40 4.83 3.91 10.57
N VAL A 41 4.25 5.07 10.31
CA VAL A 41 4.27 5.68 8.97
C VAL A 41 4.93 7.04 9.06
N SER A 42 5.99 7.24 8.26
CA SER A 42 6.68 8.52 8.24
C SER A 42 5.74 9.65 7.75
N PRO A 43 5.80 10.83 8.37
CA PRO A 43 5.03 11.98 7.89
C PRO A 43 5.33 12.38 6.46
N SER A 44 6.50 12.07 5.93
CA SER A 44 6.89 12.38 4.56
C SER A 44 6.49 11.31 3.54
N ALA A 45 5.94 10.20 3.99
CA ALA A 45 5.41 9.18 3.07
C ALA A 45 4.14 9.70 2.40
N VAL A 46 3.98 9.37 1.13
CA VAL A 46 2.80 9.73 0.35
C VAL A 46 1.96 8.48 0.13
N LEU A 47 0.74 8.47 0.67
CA LEU A 47 -0.19 7.35 0.52
C LEU A 47 -1.41 7.85 -0.25
N GLU A 48 -1.61 7.31 -1.44
CA GLU A 48 -2.75 7.69 -2.27
C GLU A 48 -4.05 7.06 -1.73
N PRO A 49 -5.23 7.52 -2.19
CA PRO A 49 -6.50 7.06 -1.64
C PRO A 49 -6.65 5.54 -1.64
N GLY A 50 -7.32 5.02 -0.61
CA GLY A 50 -7.61 3.60 -0.50
C GLY A 50 -6.48 2.73 0.02
N CYS A 51 -5.32 3.31 0.32
CA CYS A 51 -4.25 2.55 0.95
C CYS A 51 -4.64 2.09 2.35
N VAL A 52 -4.15 0.91 2.72
CA VAL A 52 -4.38 0.31 4.03
C VAL A 52 -3.04 -0.10 4.61
N VAL A 53 -2.74 0.41 5.81
CA VAL A 53 -1.51 0.06 6.55
C VAL A 53 -1.92 -0.61 7.85
N LEU A 54 -1.59 -1.87 8.02
CA LEU A 54 -2.06 -2.71 9.10
C LEU A 54 -1.10 -2.68 10.31
N PRO A 55 -1.53 -3.28 11.46
CA PRO A 55 -0.73 -3.20 12.68
C PRO A 55 0.70 -3.71 12.50
N GLN A 56 1.66 -3.04 13.14
CA GLN A 56 3.08 -3.38 13.14
C GLN A 56 3.78 -3.20 11.80
N ALA A 57 3.10 -2.64 10.79
CA ALA A 57 3.74 -2.30 9.51
C ALA A 57 4.58 -1.03 9.66
N TYR A 58 5.60 -0.92 8.82
CA TYR A 58 6.45 0.27 8.76
C TYR A 58 6.46 0.83 7.34
N VAL A 59 6.26 2.13 7.21
CA VAL A 59 6.39 2.86 5.93
C VAL A 59 7.36 4.02 6.15
N GLY A 60 8.50 3.98 5.50
CA GLY A 60 9.60 4.91 5.71
C GLY A 60 9.45 6.25 5.01
N ALA A 61 10.37 7.14 5.32
CA ALA A 61 10.40 8.51 4.79
C ALA A 61 10.47 8.51 3.27
N GLY A 62 9.68 9.36 2.64
CA GLY A 62 9.69 9.54 1.19
C GLY A 62 9.10 8.36 0.40
N ALA A 63 8.61 7.32 1.05
CA ALA A 63 7.95 6.22 0.35
C ALA A 63 6.67 6.71 -0.32
N HIS A 64 6.36 6.17 -1.50
CA HIS A 64 5.17 6.54 -2.25
C HIS A 64 4.35 5.28 -2.55
N LEU A 65 3.15 5.23 -2.02
CA LEU A 65 2.22 4.13 -2.24
C LEU A 65 1.10 4.59 -3.17
N GLY A 66 1.00 3.94 -4.32
CA GLY A 66 -0.09 4.18 -5.26
C GLY A 66 -1.45 3.78 -4.66
N ALA A 67 -2.52 4.23 -5.31
CA ALA A 67 -3.87 4.01 -4.80
C ALA A 67 -4.16 2.53 -4.51
N GLY A 68 -4.83 2.26 -3.40
CA GLY A 68 -5.30 0.93 -3.06
C GLY A 68 -4.22 -0.07 -2.63
N CYS A 69 -3.01 0.39 -2.30
CA CYS A 69 -1.97 -0.50 -1.78
C CYS A 69 -2.33 -1.02 -0.40
N ILE A 70 -1.88 -2.23 -0.09
CA ILE A 70 -1.96 -2.80 1.25
C ILE A 70 -0.55 -3.06 1.76
N VAL A 71 -0.25 -2.54 2.95
CA VAL A 71 0.95 -2.90 3.70
C VAL A 71 0.48 -3.70 4.91
N ASN A 72 0.63 -5.00 4.85
CA ASN A 72 0.07 -5.93 5.83
C ASN A 72 0.89 -5.96 7.12
N GLY A 73 0.40 -6.68 8.11
CA GLY A 73 0.99 -6.68 9.45
C GLY A 73 2.46 -7.06 9.46
N GLY A 74 3.29 -6.26 10.13
CA GLY A 74 4.72 -6.52 10.23
C GLY A 74 5.52 -6.36 8.94
N ALA A 75 4.90 -5.93 7.84
CA ALA A 75 5.61 -5.66 6.60
C ALA A 75 6.43 -4.37 6.70
N ILE A 76 7.49 -4.28 5.93
CA ILE A 76 8.39 -3.13 5.92
C ILE A 76 8.46 -2.57 4.51
N VAL A 77 8.09 -1.30 4.35
CA VAL A 77 8.29 -0.52 3.13
C VAL A 77 9.28 0.58 3.50
N ASP A 78 10.53 0.38 3.12
CA ASP A 78 11.62 1.25 3.57
C ASP A 78 11.58 2.59 2.82
N HIS A 79 12.47 3.51 3.24
CA HIS A 79 12.46 4.88 2.73
C HIS A 79 12.63 4.94 1.20
N ASP A 80 11.97 5.90 0.58
CA ASP A 80 12.05 6.17 -0.85
C ASP A 80 11.63 5.03 -1.77
N SER A 81 10.95 4.02 -1.24
CA SER A 81 10.36 2.95 -2.04
C SER A 81 9.14 3.44 -2.79
N VAL A 82 8.83 2.81 -3.91
CA VAL A 82 7.64 3.12 -4.70
C VAL A 82 6.81 1.85 -4.90
N LEU A 83 5.57 1.87 -4.44
CA LEU A 83 4.62 0.80 -4.70
C LEU A 83 3.61 1.29 -5.74
N GLY A 84 3.50 0.56 -6.83
CA GLY A 84 2.49 0.83 -7.85
C GLY A 84 1.08 0.59 -7.30
N ARG A 85 0.07 1.18 -7.93
CA ARG A 85 -1.32 1.05 -7.47
C ARG A 85 -1.70 -0.41 -7.26
N GLY A 86 -2.43 -0.68 -6.20
CA GLY A 86 -2.93 -2.01 -5.90
C GLY A 86 -1.89 -3.03 -5.49
N ALA A 87 -0.64 -2.63 -5.29
CA ALA A 87 0.38 -3.54 -4.80
C ALA A 87 0.05 -3.97 -3.36
N HIS A 88 0.42 -5.19 -3.01
CA HIS A 88 0.14 -5.74 -1.69
C HIS A 88 1.43 -6.34 -1.11
N VAL A 89 1.89 -5.78 -0.01
CA VAL A 89 3.00 -6.36 0.75
C VAL A 89 2.41 -7.22 1.85
N ALA A 90 2.58 -8.53 1.71
CA ALA A 90 2.02 -9.51 2.64
C ALA A 90 2.70 -9.42 4.02
N PRO A 91 2.12 -10.04 5.06
CA PRO A 91 2.73 -9.99 6.40
C PRO A 91 4.19 -10.42 6.38
N GLY A 92 5.07 -9.58 6.95
CA GLY A 92 6.50 -9.87 6.99
C GLY A 92 7.25 -9.72 5.66
N GLY A 93 6.60 -9.24 4.60
CA GLY A 93 7.28 -8.88 3.36
C GLY A 93 8.12 -7.62 3.54
N ILE A 94 9.20 -7.50 2.80
CA ILE A 94 10.14 -6.37 2.93
C ILE A 94 10.39 -5.76 1.55
N VAL A 95 10.16 -4.46 1.45
CA VAL A 95 10.55 -3.66 0.29
C VAL A 95 11.69 -2.76 0.75
N LYS A 96 12.89 -3.01 0.28
CA LYS A 96 14.07 -2.28 0.72
C LYS A 96 14.12 -0.88 0.14
N ALA A 97 14.94 -0.03 0.73
CA ALA A 97 15.02 1.38 0.37
C ALA A 97 15.21 1.60 -1.13
N GLY A 98 14.43 2.50 -1.70
CA GLY A 98 14.48 2.86 -3.11
C GLY A 98 13.97 1.79 -4.07
N ALA A 99 13.50 0.65 -3.59
CA ALA A 99 12.99 -0.40 -4.45
C ALA A 99 11.61 -0.04 -5.00
N GLU A 100 11.27 -0.65 -6.14
CA GLU A 100 9.98 -0.43 -6.77
C GLU A 100 9.23 -1.75 -6.87
N VAL A 101 7.93 -1.69 -6.60
CA VAL A 101 7.00 -2.81 -6.74
C VAL A 101 6.02 -2.45 -7.83
N ALA A 102 5.87 -3.32 -8.82
CA ALA A 102 4.99 -3.08 -9.95
C ALA A 102 3.53 -2.96 -9.51
N PRO A 103 2.70 -2.22 -10.27
CA PRO A 103 1.26 -2.20 -9.99
C PRO A 103 0.68 -3.61 -9.93
N LEU A 104 -0.22 -3.83 -8.99
CA LEU A 104 -0.95 -5.08 -8.78
C LEU A 104 -0.08 -6.26 -8.33
N ALA A 105 1.21 -6.06 -8.14
CA ALA A 105 2.11 -7.11 -7.70
C ALA A 105 1.93 -7.40 -6.21
N LYS A 106 2.22 -8.63 -5.83
CA LYS A 106 2.23 -9.04 -4.43
C LYS A 106 3.66 -9.39 -4.01
N VAL A 107 4.07 -8.84 -2.89
CA VAL A 107 5.29 -9.24 -2.20
C VAL A 107 4.87 -10.26 -1.15
N ASP A 108 5.31 -11.50 -1.29
CA ASP A 108 4.91 -12.57 -0.39
C ASP A 108 5.53 -12.43 1.00
N SER A 109 4.93 -13.11 1.97
CA SER A 109 5.48 -13.17 3.33
C SER A 109 6.92 -13.69 3.28
N GLY A 110 7.82 -12.95 3.93
CA GLY A 110 9.25 -13.31 3.95
C GLY A 110 10.01 -12.97 2.67
N GLU A 111 9.33 -12.50 1.64
CA GLU A 111 10.01 -12.06 0.41
C GLU A 111 10.67 -10.70 0.64
N VAL A 112 11.84 -10.51 0.03
CA VAL A 112 12.59 -9.25 0.10
C VAL A 112 12.78 -8.71 -1.30
N ILE A 113 12.24 -7.52 -1.55
CA ILE A 113 12.49 -6.77 -2.80
C ILE A 113 13.71 -5.91 -2.55
N ARG A 114 14.77 -6.14 -3.30
CA ARG A 114 16.07 -5.52 -3.05
C ARG A 114 16.13 -4.11 -3.62
N SER A 115 16.95 -3.28 -2.98
CA SER A 115 17.25 -1.94 -3.47
C SER A 115 17.92 -2.02 -4.85
N PRO A 116 17.71 -1.04 -5.75
CA PRO A 116 18.30 -1.08 -7.09
C PRO A 116 19.84 -1.20 -7.07
N TRP A 117 20.49 -0.55 -6.13
CA TRP A 117 21.96 -0.60 -6.01
C TRP A 117 22.49 -1.96 -5.54
N GLU A 118 21.64 -2.80 -4.97
CA GLU A 118 22.01 -4.14 -4.57
C GLU A 118 21.93 -5.15 -5.71
N GLN A 119 21.30 -4.74 -6.82
CA GLN A 119 21.07 -5.62 -7.97
C GLN A 119 22.12 -5.44 -9.07
N ALA A 120 23.00 -4.50 -8.89
CA ALA A 120 24.04 -4.19 -9.86
C ALA A 120 25.14 -5.27 -9.93
#